data_6276d92ddd43ab5d1c8ad57778f24b36
#
_entry.id   6276d92ddd43ab5d1c8ad57778f24b36
#
_cell.length_a   1.000
_cell.length_b   1.000
_cell.length_c   1.000
_cell.angle_alpha   90.00
_cell.angle_beta   90.00
_cell.angle_gamma   90.00
#
_symmetry.space_group_name_H-M   'P 1'
#
loop_
_entity.id
_entity.type
_entity.pdbx_description
1 polymer ?
#
loop_
_entity_poly.entity_id
_entity_poly.type
_entity_poly.pdbx_seq_one_letter_code
_entity_poly.pdbx_strand_id
1 'polypeptide(L)'
;MSHIDPRHIHISDYNYPLPDERIAKFPIAQRDHSKLLIYNKGEVSSDVFYNLPQYLPKGALMVFNNTKVIQARMHFRKGTGALIEVFLLEPAEPSDYELMFQTTGHCAWYCLVGNLKKWKEGSLRREIEINGQTVVVNATRGELHGTSHRIDFSWGGDVSFAEIIDAMGELPIPPYLNRETQESDKTTYQTVYSKIKGSVAAPTAGLHFTPEVLADLDAHGIQREELTLHVGAGTFKPVKSEEIEGHEMHTEYVSVRRDTIQKLIDHDGCAIAVGTTSVRTLESLYYMGLKVMRDPSLNEDQLHVAQWEPYTGDSPQCESVAALKALLAWMDARSLTVLHSSTQIIIAPGYDYHIVKMLVTNFHQPQSTLLLLVSAFVKGDWHKIYDYALSHDFRFLSYGDSSLLIP
;
A
#
# COMPACT_ATOMS: atom_id res chain seq x y z
N MET A 1 31.15 5.48 7.93
CA MET A 1 30.54 4.51 6.99
C MET A 1 30.49 5.18 5.66
N SER A 2 30.99 4.54 4.58
CA SER A 2 30.88 5.08 3.22
C SER A 2 29.38 5.25 2.92
N HIS A 3 28.96 6.46 2.54
CA HIS A 3 27.61 6.70 2.02
C HIS A 3 27.43 5.78 0.79
N ILE A 4 26.65 4.71 0.97
CA ILE A 4 26.25 3.88 -0.18
C ILE A 4 25.21 4.73 -0.91
N ASP A 5 25.49 5.09 -2.17
CA ASP A 5 24.45 5.66 -3.02
C ASP A 5 23.47 4.54 -3.36
N PRO A 6 22.23 4.59 -2.88
CA PRO A 6 21.29 3.48 -3.07
C PRO A 6 20.94 3.23 -4.54
N ARG A 7 21.18 4.20 -5.44
CA ARG A 7 20.90 4.06 -6.89
C ARG A 7 21.65 2.90 -7.50
N HIS A 8 22.87 2.64 -7.04
CA HIS A 8 23.77 1.57 -7.55
C HIS A 8 23.61 0.24 -6.82
N ILE A 9 22.58 0.06 -6.01
CA ILE A 9 22.30 -1.23 -5.40
C ILE A 9 21.87 -2.20 -6.49
N HIS A 10 22.56 -3.34 -6.58
CA HIS A 10 22.17 -4.45 -7.42
C HIS A 10 21.02 -5.23 -6.76
N ILE A 11 19.89 -5.32 -7.44
CA ILE A 11 18.71 -5.99 -6.88
C ILE A 11 18.99 -7.51 -6.67
N SER A 12 19.91 -8.09 -7.42
CA SER A 12 20.34 -9.47 -7.25
C SER A 12 20.95 -9.77 -5.88
N ASP A 13 21.52 -8.78 -5.19
CA ASP A 13 22.10 -8.93 -3.84
C ASP A 13 21.01 -9.14 -2.78
N TYR A 14 19.76 -8.85 -3.13
CA TYR A 14 18.57 -9.03 -2.29
C TYR A 14 17.75 -10.24 -2.71
N ASN A 15 18.46 -11.29 -3.14
CA ASN A 15 17.89 -12.57 -3.51
C ASN A 15 18.00 -13.59 -2.36
N TYR A 16 17.00 -14.44 -2.24
CA TYR A 16 17.02 -15.59 -1.34
C TYR A 16 16.16 -16.72 -1.95
N PRO A 17 16.41 -18.00 -1.60
CA PRO A 17 15.61 -19.10 -2.10
C PRO A 17 14.21 -19.05 -1.44
N LEU A 18 13.17 -18.79 -2.24
CA LEU A 18 11.77 -18.87 -1.80
C LEU A 18 11.06 -20.01 -2.53
N PRO A 19 10.97 -21.20 -1.92
CA PRO A 19 10.25 -22.33 -2.50
C PRO A 19 8.74 -22.03 -2.56
N ASP A 20 8.04 -22.51 -3.60
CA ASP A 20 6.61 -22.25 -3.79
C ASP A 20 5.74 -22.79 -2.64
N GLU A 21 6.17 -23.88 -2.00
CA GLU A 21 5.52 -24.45 -0.81
C GLU A 21 5.56 -23.54 0.42
N ARG A 22 6.47 -22.56 0.46
CA ARG A 22 6.53 -21.54 1.52
C ARG A 22 5.58 -20.38 1.28
N ILE A 23 5.09 -20.20 0.07
CA ILE A 23 4.14 -19.15 -0.27
C ILE A 23 2.74 -19.58 0.17
N ALA A 24 2.18 -18.90 1.17
CA ALA A 24 0.84 -19.18 1.64
C ALA A 24 -0.21 -18.78 0.61
N LYS A 25 -0.87 -19.76 0.00
CA LYS A 25 -1.91 -19.54 -1.02
C LYS A 25 -3.24 -19.09 -0.40
N PHE A 26 -3.47 -19.41 0.87
CA PHE A 26 -4.68 -19.09 1.65
C PHE A 26 -4.31 -18.66 3.06
N PRO A 27 -5.14 -17.83 3.71
CA PRO A 27 -4.96 -17.54 5.13
C PRO A 27 -5.24 -18.78 5.97
N ILE A 28 -4.69 -18.80 7.18
CA ILE A 28 -5.13 -19.78 8.21
C ILE A 28 -6.51 -19.39 8.74
N ALA A 29 -7.23 -20.37 9.32
CA ALA A 29 -8.60 -20.17 9.79
C ALA A 29 -8.72 -19.04 10.84
N GLN A 30 -7.78 -18.99 11.78
CA GLN A 30 -7.67 -17.93 12.78
C GLN A 30 -6.44 -17.07 12.42
N ARG A 31 -6.66 -15.91 11.81
CA ARG A 31 -5.57 -15.11 11.21
C ARG A 31 -4.54 -14.61 12.22
N ASP A 32 -4.94 -14.39 13.47
CA ASP A 32 -4.07 -13.99 14.58
C ASP A 32 -3.26 -15.14 15.20
N HIS A 33 -3.51 -16.39 14.78
CA HIS A 33 -2.70 -17.56 15.13
C HIS A 33 -1.52 -17.79 14.16
N SER A 34 -1.28 -16.88 13.21
CA SER A 34 -0.06 -16.89 12.39
C SER A 34 1.17 -16.74 13.29
N LYS A 35 2.32 -17.23 12.83
CA LYS A 35 3.58 -17.02 13.54
C LYS A 35 3.98 -15.55 13.49
N LEU A 36 4.62 -15.09 14.57
CA LEU A 36 5.25 -13.79 14.67
C LEU A 36 6.75 -13.98 14.87
N LEU A 37 7.55 -13.59 13.88
CA LEU A 37 8.98 -13.46 14.07
C LEU A 37 9.26 -12.13 14.76
N ILE A 38 10.13 -12.14 15.78
CA ILE A 38 10.54 -10.95 16.52
C ILE A 38 12.03 -10.75 16.29
N TYR A 39 12.38 -9.65 15.61
CA TYR A 39 13.74 -9.16 15.53
C TYR A 39 13.88 -7.98 16.48
N ASN A 40 14.76 -8.11 17.45
CA ASN A 40 15.02 -7.08 18.45
C ASN A 40 16.53 -6.87 18.58
N LYS A 41 17.03 -5.75 18.00
CA LYS A 41 18.43 -5.32 18.09
C LYS A 41 19.44 -6.44 17.81
N GLY A 42 19.21 -7.20 16.74
CA GLY A 42 20.08 -8.30 16.33
C GLY A 42 19.68 -9.68 16.86
N GLU A 43 18.79 -9.78 17.83
CA GLU A 43 18.27 -11.07 18.31
C GLU A 43 17.00 -11.46 17.57
N VAL A 44 16.88 -12.74 17.19
CA VAL A 44 15.72 -13.28 16.49
C VAL A 44 15.05 -14.34 17.36
N SER A 45 13.77 -14.20 17.54
CA SER A 45 12.90 -15.16 18.23
C SER A 45 11.54 -15.30 17.51
N SER A 46 10.69 -16.15 18.01
CA SER A 46 9.35 -16.33 17.43
C SER A 46 8.30 -16.56 18.52
N ASP A 47 7.08 -16.13 18.18
CA ASP A 47 5.87 -16.30 18.99
C ASP A 47 4.66 -16.45 18.05
N VAL A 48 3.45 -16.31 18.56
CA VAL A 48 2.19 -16.25 17.82
C VAL A 48 1.72 -14.80 17.76
N PHE A 49 1.09 -14.42 16.66
CA PHE A 49 0.74 -13.01 16.38
C PHE A 49 -0.16 -12.37 17.44
N TYR A 50 -1.11 -13.12 18.03
CA TYR A 50 -1.98 -12.58 19.07
C TYR A 50 -1.21 -12.09 20.33
N ASN A 51 0.05 -12.50 20.51
CA ASN A 51 0.92 -12.03 21.57
C ASN A 51 1.66 -10.71 21.24
N LEU A 52 1.46 -10.15 20.01
CA LEU A 52 2.11 -8.91 19.57
C LEU A 52 2.06 -7.78 20.62
N PRO A 53 0.93 -7.51 21.33
CA PRO A 53 0.85 -6.40 22.27
C PRO A 53 1.91 -6.47 23.41
N GLN A 54 2.34 -7.68 23.78
CA GLN A 54 3.32 -7.90 24.87
C GLN A 54 4.72 -7.39 24.53
N TYR A 55 5.04 -7.23 23.25
CA TYR A 55 6.34 -6.79 22.73
C TYR A 55 6.41 -5.29 22.46
N LEU A 56 5.29 -4.58 22.60
CA LEU A 56 5.19 -3.17 22.24
C LEU A 56 5.34 -2.27 23.48
N PRO A 57 6.05 -1.13 23.38
CA PRO A 57 6.16 -0.21 24.49
C PRO A 57 4.83 0.43 24.83
N LYS A 58 4.47 0.44 26.11
CA LYS A 58 3.24 1.07 26.58
C LYS A 58 3.21 2.56 26.22
N GLY A 59 2.06 3.03 25.74
CA GLY A 59 1.89 4.42 25.30
C GLY A 59 2.40 4.68 23.88
N ALA A 60 2.89 3.67 23.16
CA ALA A 60 3.32 3.84 21.77
C ALA A 60 2.15 4.12 20.85
N LEU A 61 2.40 4.83 19.75
CA LEU A 61 1.46 5.08 18.66
C LEU A 61 1.66 4.08 17.54
N MET A 62 0.64 3.27 17.26
CA MET A 62 0.63 2.31 16.14
C MET A 62 -0.25 2.84 15.01
N VAL A 63 0.28 2.85 13.79
CA VAL A 63 -0.38 3.47 12.63
C VAL A 63 -0.67 2.43 11.56
N PHE A 64 -1.92 2.43 11.10
CA PHE A 64 -2.51 1.46 10.18
C PHE A 64 -2.91 2.13 8.87
N ASN A 65 -2.80 1.40 7.77
CA ASN A 65 -3.40 1.80 6.50
C ASN A 65 -4.83 1.24 6.40
N ASN A 66 -5.83 2.11 6.42
CA ASN A 66 -7.26 1.76 6.46
C ASN A 66 -7.90 1.59 5.07
N THR A 67 -7.09 1.54 4.03
CA THR A 67 -7.59 1.36 2.67
C THR A 67 -8.33 0.03 2.51
N LYS A 68 -9.35 0.03 1.66
CA LYS A 68 -10.15 -1.15 1.30
C LYS A 68 -9.92 -1.53 -0.15
N VAL A 69 -9.67 -2.82 -0.40
CA VAL A 69 -9.50 -3.34 -1.76
C VAL A 69 -10.82 -3.31 -2.51
N ILE A 70 -10.77 -2.81 -3.74
CA ILE A 70 -11.89 -2.76 -4.66
C ILE A 70 -11.86 -3.94 -5.62
N GLN A 71 -12.99 -4.29 -6.21
CA GLN A 71 -13.10 -5.31 -7.25
C GLN A 71 -12.64 -4.74 -8.60
N ALA A 72 -11.34 -4.44 -8.68
CA ALA A 72 -10.73 -3.64 -9.76
C ALA A 72 -10.61 -4.37 -11.11
N ARG A 73 -10.86 -5.68 -11.16
CA ARG A 73 -10.72 -6.47 -12.37
C ARG A 73 -12.07 -6.70 -13.04
N MET A 74 -12.29 -6.04 -14.17
CA MET A 74 -13.53 -6.12 -14.93
C MET A 74 -13.35 -6.92 -16.21
N HIS A 75 -14.30 -7.78 -16.54
CA HIS A 75 -14.30 -8.56 -17.77
C HIS A 75 -15.43 -8.14 -18.71
N PHE A 76 -15.10 -7.89 -19.96
CA PHE A 76 -16.03 -7.62 -21.04
C PHE A 76 -15.88 -8.69 -22.14
N ARG A 77 -16.99 -9.09 -22.73
CA ARG A 77 -16.98 -10.02 -23.85
C ARG A 77 -17.43 -9.31 -25.12
N LYS A 78 -16.57 -9.32 -26.15
CA LYS A 78 -16.95 -8.79 -27.47
C LYS A 78 -17.96 -9.69 -28.17
N GLY A 79 -18.71 -9.14 -29.14
CA GLY A 79 -19.58 -9.93 -29.99
C GLY A 79 -18.87 -11.07 -30.76
N THR A 80 -17.53 -10.96 -30.94
CA THR A 80 -16.69 -12.02 -31.52
C THR A 80 -16.31 -13.13 -30.52
N GLY A 81 -16.79 -13.07 -29.27
CA GLY A 81 -16.47 -13.99 -28.19
C GLY A 81 -15.17 -13.68 -27.43
N ALA A 82 -14.36 -12.73 -27.90
CA ALA A 82 -13.09 -12.40 -27.24
C ALA A 82 -13.33 -11.77 -25.86
N LEU A 83 -12.65 -12.30 -24.83
CA LEU A 83 -12.64 -11.75 -23.48
C LEU A 83 -11.59 -10.64 -23.39
N ILE A 84 -12.00 -9.48 -22.92
CA ILE A 84 -11.15 -8.32 -22.64
C ILE A 84 -11.19 -8.07 -21.14
N GLU A 85 -10.04 -8.06 -20.49
CA GLU A 85 -9.90 -7.65 -19.11
C GLU A 85 -9.57 -6.17 -19.06
N VAL A 86 -10.28 -5.42 -18.22
CA VAL A 86 -10.01 -4.02 -17.90
C VAL A 86 -9.68 -3.97 -16.40
N PHE A 87 -8.45 -3.65 -16.08
CA PHE A 87 -7.95 -3.62 -14.71
C PHE A 87 -7.73 -2.17 -14.26
N LEU A 88 -8.55 -1.70 -13.34
CA LEU A 88 -8.52 -0.34 -12.78
C LEU A 88 -7.22 -0.13 -12.02
N LEU A 89 -6.54 1.00 -12.28
CA LEU A 89 -5.30 1.38 -11.60
C LEU A 89 -5.53 2.60 -10.70
N GLU A 90 -5.94 3.71 -11.31
CA GLU A 90 -6.15 4.99 -10.65
C GLU A 90 -7.27 5.79 -11.33
N PRO A 91 -8.01 6.63 -10.58
CA PRO A 91 -9.03 7.50 -11.14
C PRO A 91 -8.44 8.54 -12.09
N ALA A 92 -9.10 8.76 -13.23
CA ALA A 92 -8.72 9.82 -14.17
C ALA A 92 -9.70 11.00 -14.11
N GLU A 93 -11.01 10.72 -14.04
CA GLU A 93 -12.05 11.79 -14.01
C GLU A 93 -13.34 11.27 -13.35
N PRO A 94 -13.73 11.81 -12.20
CA PRO A 94 -12.95 12.69 -11.33
C PRO A 94 -11.69 11.98 -10.78
N SER A 95 -10.63 12.74 -10.48
CA SER A 95 -9.37 12.19 -9.95
C SER A 95 -9.41 11.87 -8.46
N ASP A 96 -10.36 12.43 -7.73
CA ASP A 96 -10.57 12.13 -6.32
C ASP A 96 -11.26 10.76 -6.16
N TYR A 97 -10.73 9.90 -5.30
CA TYR A 97 -11.23 8.54 -5.10
C TYR A 97 -12.63 8.50 -4.50
N GLU A 98 -12.93 9.38 -3.55
CA GLU A 98 -14.24 9.38 -2.88
C GLU A 98 -15.33 9.85 -3.83
N LEU A 99 -15.09 10.94 -4.56
CA LEU A 99 -15.98 11.43 -5.60
C LEU A 99 -16.16 10.41 -6.72
N MET A 100 -15.07 9.75 -7.14
CA MET A 100 -15.09 8.72 -8.18
C MET A 100 -16.09 7.62 -7.87
N PHE A 101 -16.08 7.07 -6.66
CA PHE A 101 -16.98 5.98 -6.28
C PHE A 101 -18.44 6.42 -6.13
N GLN A 102 -18.70 7.71 -5.89
CA GLN A 102 -20.05 8.27 -5.81
C GLN A 102 -20.59 8.73 -7.16
N THR A 103 -19.72 8.83 -8.16
CA THR A 103 -20.12 9.30 -9.50
C THR A 103 -21.17 8.39 -10.12
N THR A 104 -22.19 8.98 -10.75
CA THR A 104 -23.25 8.31 -11.50
C THR A 104 -23.14 8.63 -12.98
N GLY A 105 -23.52 7.67 -13.84
CA GLY A 105 -23.66 7.82 -15.28
C GLY A 105 -22.36 7.78 -16.08
N HIS A 106 -21.28 8.40 -15.62
CA HIS A 106 -20.00 8.45 -16.36
C HIS A 106 -18.82 8.67 -15.43
N CYS A 107 -17.69 8.00 -15.73
CA CYS A 107 -16.38 8.29 -15.13
C CYS A 107 -15.25 7.79 -16.03
N ALA A 108 -14.02 8.16 -15.72
CA ALA A 108 -12.83 7.65 -16.42
C ALA A 108 -11.76 7.15 -15.45
N TRP A 109 -11.08 6.08 -15.84
CA TRP A 109 -9.98 5.46 -15.11
C TRP A 109 -8.78 5.21 -16.02
N TYR A 110 -7.58 5.29 -15.46
CA TYR A 110 -6.40 4.70 -16.08
C TYR A 110 -6.38 3.19 -15.77
N CYS A 111 -6.29 2.37 -16.81
CA CYS A 111 -6.45 0.92 -16.71
C CYS A 111 -5.36 0.17 -17.46
N LEU A 112 -4.97 -1.01 -16.96
CA LEU A 112 -4.33 -2.02 -17.80
C LEU A 112 -5.41 -2.77 -18.57
N VAL A 113 -5.09 -3.15 -19.81
CA VAL A 113 -6.04 -3.88 -20.67
C VAL A 113 -5.43 -5.20 -21.11
N GLY A 114 -6.00 -6.30 -20.63
CA GLY A 114 -5.69 -7.65 -21.08
C GLY A 114 -6.33 -7.92 -22.47
N ASN A 115 -5.60 -8.69 -23.30
CA ASN A 115 -6.01 -8.95 -24.70
C ASN A 115 -6.22 -7.69 -25.57
N LEU A 116 -5.46 -6.63 -25.29
CA LEU A 116 -5.55 -5.33 -25.97
C LEU A 116 -5.59 -5.45 -27.51
N LYS A 117 -4.82 -6.41 -28.08
CA LYS A 117 -4.80 -6.69 -29.53
C LYS A 117 -6.18 -7.05 -30.11
N LYS A 118 -7.09 -7.55 -29.27
CA LYS A 118 -8.47 -7.90 -29.66
C LYS A 118 -9.43 -6.71 -29.53
N TRP A 119 -9.02 -5.63 -28.86
CA TRP A 119 -9.80 -4.41 -28.71
C TRP A 119 -9.15 -3.23 -29.45
N LYS A 120 -9.28 -3.22 -30.76
CA LYS A 120 -8.67 -2.18 -31.60
C LYS A 120 -9.49 -0.89 -31.59
N GLU A 121 -10.81 -1.01 -31.64
CA GLU A 121 -11.77 0.11 -31.76
C GLU A 121 -13.14 -0.27 -31.19
N GLY A 122 -14.00 0.73 -31.03
CA GLY A 122 -15.36 0.61 -30.54
C GLY A 122 -15.45 0.48 -29.02
N SER A 123 -16.67 0.58 -28.51
CA SER A 123 -16.95 0.41 -27.08
C SER A 123 -17.22 -1.06 -26.76
N LEU A 124 -16.75 -1.48 -25.58
CA LEU A 124 -17.16 -2.73 -24.96
C LEU A 124 -18.47 -2.51 -24.23
N ARG A 125 -19.32 -3.53 -24.18
CA ARG A 125 -20.62 -3.48 -23.51
C ARG A 125 -20.79 -4.71 -22.62
N ARG A 126 -21.34 -4.49 -21.41
CA ARG A 126 -21.77 -5.56 -20.51
C ARG A 126 -23.07 -5.18 -19.82
N GLU A 127 -24.00 -6.12 -19.76
CA GLU A 127 -25.23 -6.01 -18.98
C GLU A 127 -25.03 -6.65 -17.62
N ILE A 128 -25.47 -5.98 -16.57
CA ILE A 128 -25.37 -6.43 -15.18
C ILE A 128 -26.69 -6.17 -14.45
N GLU A 129 -26.97 -6.93 -13.43
CA GLU A 129 -28.15 -6.74 -12.57
C GLU A 129 -27.72 -6.06 -11.28
N ILE A 130 -28.34 -4.90 -10.97
CA ILE A 130 -28.14 -4.17 -9.73
C ILE A 130 -29.51 -3.84 -9.13
N ASN A 131 -29.78 -4.29 -7.92
CA ASN A 131 -31.03 -4.04 -7.20
C ASN A 131 -32.29 -4.39 -8.02
N GLY A 132 -32.21 -5.44 -8.84
CA GLY A 132 -33.31 -5.90 -9.71
C GLY A 132 -33.52 -5.06 -10.99
N GLN A 133 -32.56 -4.20 -11.33
CA GLN A 133 -32.55 -3.42 -12.57
C GLN A 133 -31.39 -3.85 -13.45
N THR A 134 -31.64 -4.02 -14.74
CA THR A 134 -30.59 -4.27 -15.74
C THR A 134 -29.87 -2.96 -16.06
N VAL A 135 -28.59 -2.90 -15.79
CA VAL A 135 -27.72 -1.76 -16.09
C VAL A 135 -26.77 -2.15 -17.23
N VAL A 136 -26.69 -1.33 -18.25
CA VAL A 136 -25.75 -1.50 -19.36
C VAL A 136 -24.52 -0.65 -19.10
N VAL A 137 -23.38 -1.29 -18.90
CA VAL A 137 -22.08 -0.62 -18.72
C VAL A 137 -21.33 -0.65 -20.06
N ASN A 138 -20.92 0.53 -20.53
CA ASN A 138 -20.06 0.68 -21.69
C ASN A 138 -18.67 1.12 -21.24
N ALA A 139 -17.63 0.62 -21.92
CA ALA A 139 -16.25 1.05 -21.72
C ALA A 139 -15.66 1.44 -23.08
N THR A 140 -15.11 2.64 -23.16
CA THR A 140 -14.50 3.18 -24.38
C THR A 140 -13.03 3.47 -24.09
N ARG A 141 -12.13 2.98 -24.97
CA ARG A 141 -10.71 3.18 -24.82
C ARG A 141 -10.31 4.54 -25.36
N GLY A 142 -9.68 5.34 -24.51
CA GLY A 142 -9.07 6.62 -24.82
C GLY A 142 -7.56 6.51 -25.08
N GLU A 143 -6.87 7.59 -24.76
CA GLU A 143 -5.44 7.77 -24.97
C GLU A 143 -4.56 6.86 -24.09
N LEU A 144 -3.31 6.69 -24.53
CA LEU A 144 -2.28 5.99 -23.77
C LEU A 144 -1.68 6.93 -22.73
N HIS A 145 -1.59 6.47 -21.49
CA HIS A 145 -0.93 7.15 -20.39
C HIS A 145 0.14 6.24 -19.78
N GLY A 146 1.39 6.47 -20.10
CA GLY A 146 2.49 5.56 -19.74
C GLY A 146 2.26 4.15 -20.31
N THR A 147 2.05 3.17 -19.44
CA THR A 147 1.73 1.77 -19.82
C THR A 147 0.24 1.44 -19.71
N SER A 148 -0.59 2.39 -19.27
CA SER A 148 -2.03 2.25 -19.08
C SER A 148 -2.80 3.00 -20.15
N HIS A 149 -4.10 2.72 -20.27
CA HIS A 149 -5.02 3.44 -21.13
C HIS A 149 -6.07 4.16 -20.30
N ARG A 150 -6.43 5.37 -20.67
CA ARG A 150 -7.66 5.98 -20.18
C ARG A 150 -8.84 5.17 -20.71
N ILE A 151 -9.72 4.74 -19.82
CA ILE A 151 -10.97 4.06 -20.15
C ILE A 151 -12.11 4.90 -19.60
N ASP A 152 -12.97 5.34 -20.51
CA ASP A 152 -14.18 6.08 -20.20
C ASP A 152 -15.32 5.08 -20.03
N PHE A 153 -15.91 5.03 -18.82
CA PHE A 153 -17.08 4.21 -18.51
C PHE A 153 -18.34 5.05 -18.56
N SER A 154 -19.41 4.47 -19.11
CA SER A 154 -20.74 5.09 -19.09
C SER A 154 -21.82 4.05 -18.83
N TRP A 155 -22.87 4.45 -18.10
CA TRP A 155 -24.01 3.58 -17.79
C TRP A 155 -25.27 4.43 -17.56
N GLY A 156 -26.43 3.77 -17.59
CA GLY A 156 -27.71 4.39 -17.28
C GLY A 156 -28.16 4.13 -15.86
N GLY A 157 -29.16 4.91 -15.41
CA GLY A 157 -29.75 4.77 -14.07
C GLY A 157 -29.02 5.58 -12.99
N ASP A 158 -29.65 5.64 -11.82
CA ASP A 158 -29.09 6.29 -10.64
C ASP A 158 -28.28 5.27 -9.82
N VAL A 159 -27.20 4.82 -10.43
CA VAL A 159 -26.29 3.79 -9.88
C VAL A 159 -24.90 4.39 -9.82
N SER A 160 -24.25 4.28 -8.67
CA SER A 160 -22.89 4.78 -8.44
C SER A 160 -21.85 3.84 -9.10
N PHE A 161 -20.67 4.37 -9.39
CA PHE A 161 -19.57 3.55 -9.89
C PHE A 161 -19.16 2.47 -8.88
N ALA A 162 -19.27 2.75 -7.56
CA ALA A 162 -19.04 1.75 -6.53
C ALA A 162 -19.94 0.53 -6.68
N GLU A 163 -21.25 0.72 -6.98
CA GLU A 163 -22.20 -0.38 -7.21
C GLU A 163 -21.89 -1.13 -8.52
N ILE A 164 -21.43 -0.42 -9.55
CA ILE A 164 -20.99 -1.04 -10.81
C ILE A 164 -19.82 -2.00 -10.56
N ILE A 165 -18.75 -1.57 -9.89
CA ILE A 165 -17.59 -2.44 -9.64
C ILE A 165 -17.91 -3.58 -8.68
N ASP A 166 -18.78 -3.36 -7.70
CA ASP A 166 -19.21 -4.40 -6.76
C ASP A 166 -20.06 -5.49 -7.46
N ALA A 167 -20.79 -5.12 -8.53
CA ALA A 167 -21.65 -6.05 -9.30
C ALA A 167 -20.90 -6.81 -10.39
N MET A 168 -19.91 -6.20 -11.06
CA MET A 168 -19.24 -6.81 -12.20
C MET A 168 -17.76 -7.07 -12.05
N GLY A 169 -17.13 -6.49 -11.06
CA GLY A 169 -15.70 -6.62 -10.82
C GLY A 169 -15.33 -7.87 -10.04
N GLU A 170 -14.08 -8.28 -10.17
CA GLU A 170 -13.45 -9.31 -9.37
C GLU A 170 -12.36 -8.69 -8.52
N LEU A 171 -12.20 -9.21 -7.30
CA LEU A 171 -11.14 -8.76 -6.40
C LEU A 171 -9.78 -9.22 -6.95
N PRO A 172 -8.83 -8.31 -7.17
CA PRO A 172 -7.49 -8.68 -7.60
C PRO A 172 -6.72 -9.30 -6.43
N ILE A 173 -6.23 -10.51 -6.63
CA ILE A 173 -5.28 -11.14 -5.70
C ILE A 173 -3.88 -11.11 -6.31
N PRO A 174 -2.80 -11.14 -5.48
CA PRO A 174 -1.45 -11.13 -5.98
C PRO A 174 -1.14 -12.29 -6.93
N PRO A 175 -0.43 -12.05 -8.06
CA PRO A 175 -0.13 -13.09 -9.05
C PRO A 175 0.67 -14.28 -8.50
N TYR A 176 1.53 -14.05 -7.48
CA TYR A 176 2.34 -15.12 -6.88
C TYR A 176 1.50 -16.14 -6.08
N LEU A 177 0.24 -15.86 -5.79
CA LEU A 177 -0.67 -16.85 -5.21
C LEU A 177 -0.96 -17.98 -6.20
N ASN A 178 -0.78 -17.73 -7.50
CA ASN A 178 -0.91 -18.70 -8.58
C ASN A 178 -2.20 -19.54 -8.49
N ARG A 179 -3.30 -18.87 -8.25
CA ARG A 179 -4.67 -19.42 -8.21
C ARG A 179 -5.68 -18.37 -8.65
N GLU A 180 -6.86 -18.80 -8.97
CA GLU A 180 -7.99 -17.92 -9.25
C GLU A 180 -8.53 -17.29 -7.96
N THR A 181 -9.14 -16.11 -8.09
CA THR A 181 -9.86 -15.43 -7.01
C THR A 181 -11.08 -16.25 -6.61
N GLN A 182 -11.32 -16.38 -5.31
CA GLN A 182 -12.48 -17.05 -4.73
C GLN A 182 -13.40 -16.04 -4.05
N GLU A 183 -14.66 -16.39 -3.86
CA GLU A 183 -15.63 -15.51 -3.17
C GLU A 183 -15.16 -15.15 -1.74
N SER A 184 -14.50 -16.10 -1.07
CA SER A 184 -13.91 -15.88 0.26
C SER A 184 -12.85 -14.79 0.28
N ASP A 185 -12.15 -14.52 -0.84
CA ASP A 185 -11.12 -13.47 -0.90
C ASP A 185 -11.70 -12.07 -0.68
N LYS A 186 -12.98 -11.85 -1.00
CA LYS A 186 -13.67 -10.58 -0.73
C LYS A 186 -13.65 -10.20 0.76
N THR A 187 -13.56 -11.20 1.64
CA THR A 187 -13.47 -11.01 3.09
C THR A 187 -12.06 -11.25 3.60
N THR A 188 -11.37 -12.30 3.14
CA THR A 188 -10.08 -12.70 3.69
C THR A 188 -8.93 -11.82 3.19
N TYR A 189 -9.05 -11.18 2.02
CA TYR A 189 -8.07 -10.23 1.49
C TYR A 189 -8.43 -8.77 1.85
N GLN A 190 -9.01 -8.59 3.04
CA GLN A 190 -9.33 -7.29 3.64
C GLN A 190 -8.88 -7.28 5.10
N THR A 191 -8.44 -6.12 5.57
CA THR A 191 -8.17 -5.91 7.00
C THR A 191 -9.49 -5.67 7.75
N VAL A 192 -9.53 -6.02 9.04
CA VAL A 192 -10.73 -5.81 9.88
C VAL A 192 -11.04 -4.33 10.12
N TYR A 193 -10.10 -3.44 9.85
CA TYR A 193 -10.22 -2.00 9.98
C TYR A 193 -10.29 -1.26 8.64
N SER A 194 -10.40 -1.97 7.51
CA SER A 194 -10.51 -1.34 6.19
C SER A 194 -11.80 -0.54 6.04
N LYS A 195 -11.69 0.71 5.59
CA LYS A 195 -12.82 1.67 5.48
C LYS A 195 -12.90 2.34 4.12
N ILE A 196 -11.77 2.84 3.63
CA ILE A 196 -11.71 3.74 2.47
C ILE A 196 -11.45 2.94 1.20
N LYS A 197 -12.44 2.81 0.32
CA LYS A 197 -12.32 2.12 -0.97
C LYS A 197 -11.29 2.83 -1.87
N GLY A 198 -10.50 2.08 -2.64
CA GLY A 198 -9.60 2.66 -3.64
C GLY A 198 -8.33 1.85 -3.93
N SER A 199 -7.96 0.90 -3.09
CA SER A 199 -6.78 0.06 -3.32
C SER A 199 -7.06 -1.12 -4.23
N VAL A 200 -6.07 -1.50 -5.02
CA VAL A 200 -6.08 -2.76 -5.78
C VAL A 200 -5.32 -3.88 -5.06
N ALA A 201 -4.61 -3.57 -3.97
CA ALA A 201 -3.97 -4.55 -3.12
C ALA A 201 -4.23 -4.24 -1.64
N ALA A 202 -4.35 -5.29 -0.81
CA ALA A 202 -4.52 -5.13 0.62
C ALA A 202 -3.20 -4.70 1.30
N PRO A 203 -3.25 -3.89 2.37
CA PRO A 203 -2.11 -3.71 3.27
C PRO A 203 -1.91 -5.00 4.10
N THR A 204 -1.20 -5.98 3.52
CA THR A 204 -1.23 -7.39 3.93
C THR A 204 -0.71 -7.64 5.34
N ALA A 205 0.18 -6.78 5.88
CA ALA A 205 0.59 -6.85 7.28
C ALA A 205 -0.58 -6.67 8.26
N GLY A 206 -1.65 -6.02 7.81
CA GLY A 206 -2.88 -5.84 8.58
C GLY A 206 -3.81 -7.04 8.60
N LEU A 207 -3.57 -8.03 7.74
CA LEU A 207 -4.45 -9.20 7.64
C LEU A 207 -4.39 -10.12 8.87
N HIS A 208 -3.35 -10.01 9.68
CA HIS A 208 -3.20 -10.80 10.92
C HIS A 208 -4.06 -10.28 12.07
N PHE A 209 -4.45 -9.00 12.03
CA PHE A 209 -5.21 -8.39 13.11
C PHE A 209 -6.66 -8.89 13.12
N THR A 210 -7.15 -9.13 14.35
CA THR A 210 -8.54 -9.43 14.66
C THR A 210 -9.08 -8.37 15.60
N PRO A 211 -10.41 -8.25 15.77
CA PRO A 211 -10.99 -7.37 16.79
C PRO A 211 -10.42 -7.62 18.19
N GLU A 212 -10.13 -8.88 18.52
CA GLU A 212 -9.56 -9.31 19.80
C GLU A 212 -8.14 -8.75 19.98
N VAL A 213 -7.26 -8.88 18.98
CA VAL A 213 -5.90 -8.31 19.03
C VAL A 213 -5.95 -6.77 19.11
N LEU A 214 -6.87 -6.13 18.41
CA LEU A 214 -7.05 -4.67 18.50
C LEU A 214 -7.49 -4.24 19.90
N ALA A 215 -8.41 -4.97 20.53
CA ALA A 215 -8.85 -4.71 21.90
C ALA A 215 -7.71 -4.94 22.91
N ASP A 216 -6.87 -5.96 22.68
CA ASP A 216 -5.73 -6.25 23.54
C ASP A 216 -4.63 -5.18 23.41
N LEU A 217 -4.39 -4.63 22.23
CA LEU A 217 -3.53 -3.45 22.04
C LEU A 217 -4.03 -2.25 22.88
N ASP A 218 -5.33 -1.97 22.84
CA ASP A 218 -5.94 -0.89 23.63
C ASP A 218 -5.77 -1.15 25.13
N ALA A 219 -5.97 -2.39 25.58
CA ALA A 219 -5.79 -2.79 26.98
C ALA A 219 -4.32 -2.67 27.45
N HIS A 220 -3.35 -2.87 26.56
CA HIS A 220 -1.92 -2.65 26.82
C HIS A 220 -1.52 -1.18 26.73
N GLY A 221 -2.46 -0.27 26.44
CA GLY A 221 -2.23 1.17 26.37
C GLY A 221 -1.52 1.62 25.08
N ILE A 222 -1.60 0.84 24.02
CA ILE A 222 -1.13 1.21 22.68
C ILE A 222 -2.19 2.13 22.04
N GLN A 223 -1.77 3.31 21.61
CA GLN A 223 -2.64 4.21 20.87
C GLN A 223 -2.67 3.81 19.40
N ARG A 224 -3.86 3.81 18.79
CA ARG A 224 -4.03 3.43 17.39
C ARG A 224 -4.46 4.62 16.55
N GLU A 225 -3.82 4.78 15.39
CA GLU A 225 -4.18 5.77 14.38
C GLU A 225 -4.27 5.14 13.01
N GLU A 226 -4.99 5.82 12.13
CA GLU A 226 -5.20 5.39 10.76
C GLU A 226 -4.74 6.48 9.79
N LEU A 227 -4.16 6.03 8.69
CA LEU A 227 -3.93 6.82 7.49
C LEU A 227 -4.49 6.07 6.28
N THR A 228 -4.58 6.72 5.13
CA THR A 228 -4.98 6.08 3.88
C THR A 228 -3.84 6.21 2.88
N LEU A 229 -3.40 5.10 2.32
CA LEU A 229 -2.60 5.04 1.11
C LEU A 229 -3.28 4.07 0.16
N HIS A 230 -3.63 4.55 -1.03
CA HIS A 230 -4.22 3.73 -2.07
C HIS A 230 -3.13 2.97 -2.82
N VAL A 231 -3.07 1.66 -2.58
CA VAL A 231 -2.05 0.79 -3.17
C VAL A 231 -2.40 0.50 -4.62
N GLY A 232 -1.52 0.92 -5.52
CA GLY A 232 -1.64 0.65 -6.95
C GLY A 232 -1.20 -0.75 -7.35
N ALA A 233 -1.55 -1.19 -8.56
CA ALA A 233 -1.18 -2.50 -9.12
C ALA A 233 0.34 -2.68 -9.31
N GLY A 234 1.10 -1.60 -9.25
CA GLY A 234 2.55 -1.62 -9.34
C GLY A 234 3.25 -2.42 -8.25
N THR A 235 2.64 -2.53 -7.07
CA THR A 235 3.16 -3.30 -5.94
C THR A 235 3.39 -4.79 -6.27
N PHE A 236 2.73 -5.32 -7.29
CA PHE A 236 2.91 -6.70 -7.74
C PHE A 236 4.00 -6.88 -8.80
N LYS A 237 4.61 -5.80 -9.29
CA LYS A 237 5.64 -5.88 -10.32
C LYS A 237 7.01 -6.09 -9.66
N PRO A 238 7.75 -7.15 -10.06
CA PRO A 238 9.13 -7.32 -9.60
C PRO A 238 10.02 -6.22 -10.21
N VAL A 239 11.12 -5.92 -9.53
CA VAL A 239 12.19 -5.08 -10.09
C VAL A 239 12.82 -5.84 -11.27
N LYS A 240 12.88 -5.20 -12.44
CA LYS A 240 13.41 -5.81 -13.65
C LYS A 240 14.78 -5.24 -14.06
N SER A 241 15.16 -4.10 -13.51
CA SER A 241 16.46 -3.47 -13.73
C SER A 241 17.54 -4.19 -12.91
N GLU A 242 18.77 -4.16 -13.38
CA GLU A 242 19.92 -4.72 -12.67
C GLU A 242 20.23 -3.86 -11.44
N GLU A 243 20.31 -2.54 -11.61
CA GLU A 243 20.41 -1.56 -10.54
C GLU A 243 19.05 -0.93 -10.24
N ILE A 244 18.84 -0.55 -8.98
CA ILE A 244 17.54 0.01 -8.56
C ILE A 244 17.27 1.40 -9.15
N GLU A 245 18.28 2.12 -9.63
CA GLU A 245 18.09 3.39 -10.36
C GLU A 245 17.17 3.23 -11.57
N GLY A 246 17.28 2.12 -12.28
CA GLY A 246 16.44 1.79 -13.44
C GLY A 246 15.01 1.36 -13.10
N HIS A 247 14.65 1.25 -11.83
CA HIS A 247 13.30 0.91 -11.39
C HIS A 247 12.51 2.16 -11.07
N GLU A 248 11.39 2.34 -11.75
CA GLU A 248 10.45 3.44 -11.49
C GLU A 248 9.41 3.01 -10.46
N MET A 249 9.37 3.71 -9.33
CA MET A 249 8.33 3.55 -8.32
C MET A 249 7.02 4.16 -8.81
N HIS A 250 5.91 3.46 -8.56
CA HIS A 250 4.60 4.03 -8.83
C HIS A 250 4.25 5.13 -7.83
N THR A 251 3.54 6.15 -8.34
CA THR A 251 2.90 7.14 -7.49
C THR A 251 1.77 6.50 -6.71
N GLU A 252 1.74 6.71 -5.41
CA GLU A 252 0.66 6.28 -4.53
C GLU A 252 0.07 7.50 -3.82
N TYR A 253 -1.27 7.59 -3.83
CA TYR A 253 -1.99 8.69 -3.23
C TYR A 253 -2.19 8.43 -1.74
N VAL A 254 -1.90 9.46 -0.93
CA VAL A 254 -1.99 9.42 0.52
C VAL A 254 -3.00 10.43 1.02
N SER A 255 -3.71 10.03 2.08
CA SER A 255 -4.65 10.90 2.78
C SER A 255 -4.40 10.74 4.27
N VAL A 256 -4.06 11.84 4.96
CA VAL A 256 -3.69 11.83 6.37
C VAL A 256 -4.44 12.96 7.09
N ARG A 257 -5.17 12.58 8.15
CA ARG A 257 -5.91 13.56 8.95
C ARG A 257 -4.96 14.46 9.73
N ARG A 258 -5.34 15.72 9.88
CA ARG A 258 -4.63 16.70 10.71
C ARG A 258 -4.38 16.16 12.13
N ASP A 259 -5.37 15.51 12.72
CA ASP A 259 -5.28 14.96 14.07
C ASP A 259 -4.27 13.81 14.17
N THR A 260 -4.11 13.02 13.13
CA THR A 260 -3.06 11.98 13.06
C THR A 260 -1.67 12.60 13.11
N ILE A 261 -1.44 13.71 12.38
CA ILE A 261 -0.17 14.44 12.42
C ILE A 261 0.05 15.05 13.82
N GLN A 262 -0.98 15.59 14.46
CA GLN A 262 -0.87 16.08 15.85
C GLN A 262 -0.46 14.96 16.80
N LYS A 263 -1.08 13.77 16.69
CA LYS A 263 -0.70 12.63 17.54
C LYS A 263 0.71 12.16 17.30
N LEU A 264 1.21 12.20 16.07
CA LEU A 264 2.63 11.93 15.79
C LEU A 264 3.54 12.91 16.54
N ILE A 265 3.18 14.20 16.56
CA ILE A 265 3.91 15.23 17.31
C ILE A 265 3.87 14.93 18.82
N ASP A 266 2.70 14.56 19.35
CA ASP A 266 2.49 14.24 20.76
C ASP A 266 3.26 12.97 21.21
N HIS A 267 3.71 12.15 20.24
CA HIS A 267 4.54 10.96 20.44
C HIS A 267 5.99 11.19 19.96
N ASP A 268 6.51 12.41 20.10
CA ASP A 268 7.88 12.78 19.77
C ASP A 268 8.30 12.44 18.33
N GLY A 269 7.33 12.47 17.38
CA GLY A 269 7.55 12.11 15.99
C GLY A 269 7.84 10.63 15.77
N CYS A 270 7.44 9.75 16.70
CA CYS A 270 7.74 8.33 16.68
C CYS A 270 6.45 7.50 16.47
N ALA A 271 6.52 6.49 15.63
CA ALA A 271 5.40 5.57 15.39
C ALA A 271 5.87 4.12 15.17
N ILE A 272 4.96 3.19 15.46
CA ILE A 272 5.02 1.79 15.02
C ILE A 272 4.20 1.71 13.74
N ALA A 273 4.82 1.35 12.63
CA ALA A 273 4.11 1.19 11.36
C ALA A 273 3.58 -0.25 11.19
N VAL A 274 2.34 -0.37 10.74
CA VAL A 274 1.79 -1.65 10.28
C VAL A 274 1.80 -1.67 8.76
N GLY A 275 2.73 -2.44 8.20
CA GLY A 275 2.95 -2.59 6.77
C GLY A 275 3.83 -1.51 6.15
N THR A 276 4.42 -1.87 5.02
CA THR A 276 5.33 -1.01 4.25
C THR A 276 4.64 0.21 3.66
N THR A 277 3.32 0.15 3.42
CA THR A 277 2.50 1.28 2.98
C THR A 277 2.40 2.36 4.06
N SER A 278 2.20 1.96 5.33
CA SER A 278 2.23 2.89 6.46
C SER A 278 3.61 3.52 6.64
N VAL A 279 4.70 2.73 6.47
CA VAL A 279 6.06 3.24 6.48
C VAL A 279 6.24 4.34 5.44
N ARG A 280 5.91 4.05 4.18
CA ARG A 280 6.11 5.00 3.08
C ARG A 280 5.33 6.30 3.29
N THR A 281 4.10 6.20 3.81
CA THR A 281 3.31 7.39 4.13
C THR A 281 3.93 8.19 5.27
N LEU A 282 4.25 7.54 6.40
CA LEU A 282 4.82 8.22 7.58
C LEU A 282 6.14 8.91 7.25
N GLU A 283 7.05 8.20 6.58
CA GLU A 283 8.33 8.79 6.17
C GLU A 283 8.13 9.92 5.14
N SER A 284 7.13 9.85 4.27
CA SER A 284 6.79 10.93 3.34
C SER A 284 6.31 12.20 4.05
N LEU A 285 5.58 12.09 5.18
CA LEU A 285 5.18 13.25 5.97
C LEU A 285 6.36 14.08 6.45
N TYR A 286 7.48 13.43 6.77
CA TYR A 286 8.72 14.13 7.12
C TYR A 286 9.20 15.02 5.97
N TYR A 287 9.28 14.48 4.75
CA TYR A 287 9.73 15.23 3.56
C TYR A 287 8.74 16.32 3.15
N MET A 288 7.44 16.07 3.27
CA MET A 288 6.41 17.10 3.08
C MET A 288 6.60 18.26 4.08
N GLY A 289 6.91 17.93 5.34
CA GLY A 289 7.26 18.93 6.37
C GLY A 289 8.49 19.76 5.99
N LEU A 290 9.55 19.13 5.48
CA LEU A 290 10.74 19.84 5.00
C LEU A 290 10.43 20.77 3.82
N LYS A 291 9.55 20.35 2.90
CA LYS A 291 9.12 21.18 1.76
C LYS A 291 8.42 22.46 2.23
N VAL A 292 7.44 22.35 3.13
CA VAL A 292 6.71 23.53 3.64
C VAL A 292 7.57 24.43 4.52
N MET A 293 8.59 23.90 5.19
CA MET A 293 9.61 24.72 5.89
C MET A 293 10.42 25.56 4.91
N ARG A 294 10.73 25.01 3.74
CA ARG A 294 11.51 25.70 2.71
C ARG A 294 10.64 26.71 1.95
N ASP A 295 9.42 26.31 1.61
CA ASP A 295 8.46 27.14 0.89
C ASP A 295 7.03 26.92 1.40
N PRO A 296 6.54 27.79 2.31
CA PRO A 296 5.18 27.70 2.82
C PRO A 296 4.08 28.00 1.78
N SER A 297 4.43 28.50 0.60
CA SER A 297 3.45 28.86 -0.46
C SER A 297 2.98 27.65 -1.29
N LEU A 298 3.64 26.49 -1.18
CA LEU A 298 3.31 25.27 -1.89
C LEU A 298 1.84 24.85 -1.68
N ASN A 299 1.23 24.28 -2.72
CA ASN A 299 -0.07 23.61 -2.63
C ASN A 299 0.08 22.10 -2.36
N GLU A 300 -1.02 21.36 -2.17
CA GLU A 300 -1.01 19.93 -1.82
C GLU A 300 -0.31 19.08 -2.91
N ASP A 301 -0.55 19.35 -4.19
CA ASP A 301 0.06 18.58 -5.28
C ASP A 301 1.59 18.75 -5.31
N GLN A 302 2.08 19.92 -4.91
CA GLN A 302 3.52 20.21 -4.85
C GLN A 302 4.21 19.55 -3.65
N LEU A 303 3.46 19.01 -2.70
CA LEU A 303 3.99 18.22 -1.59
C LEU A 303 4.33 16.77 -1.99
N HIS A 304 4.04 16.38 -3.24
CA HIS A 304 4.45 15.07 -3.76
C HIS A 304 5.91 14.75 -3.41
N VAL A 305 6.16 13.56 -2.84
CA VAL A 305 7.50 13.10 -2.50
C VAL A 305 8.05 12.25 -3.64
N ALA A 306 9.08 12.77 -4.32
CA ALA A 306 9.71 12.09 -5.45
C ALA A 306 10.53 10.86 -4.99
N GLN A 307 10.73 9.91 -5.89
CA GLN A 307 11.38 8.63 -5.62
C GLN A 307 12.74 8.76 -4.91
N TRP A 308 13.59 9.64 -5.41
CA TRP A 308 14.97 9.82 -4.95
C TRP A 308 15.18 11.02 -4.03
N GLU A 309 14.11 11.70 -3.66
CA GLU A 309 14.15 12.90 -2.82
C GLU A 309 14.93 12.70 -1.51
N PRO A 310 14.81 11.55 -0.81
CA PRO A 310 15.57 11.31 0.41
C PRO A 310 17.09 11.33 0.26
N TYR A 311 17.59 11.12 -0.97
CA TYR A 311 19.01 10.89 -1.27
C TYR A 311 19.69 12.04 -2.00
N THR A 312 19.00 13.15 -2.22
CA THR A 312 19.55 14.31 -2.97
C THR A 312 20.56 15.13 -2.19
N GLY A 313 20.66 14.93 -0.87
CA GLY A 313 21.57 15.71 -0.03
C GLY A 313 21.16 17.17 0.22
N ASP A 314 20.16 17.65 -0.51
CA ASP A 314 19.72 19.06 -0.48
C ASP A 314 18.73 19.36 0.66
N SER A 315 18.27 18.33 1.38
CA SER A 315 17.29 18.50 2.45
C SER A 315 18.01 18.82 3.77
N PRO A 316 17.70 19.97 4.41
CA PRO A 316 18.22 20.24 5.74
C PRO A 316 17.75 19.14 6.69
N GLN A 317 18.70 18.52 7.39
CA GLN A 317 18.33 17.57 8.45
C GLN A 317 17.69 18.36 9.60
N CYS A 318 16.50 17.96 10.00
CA CYS A 318 15.83 18.48 11.18
C CYS A 318 15.15 17.34 11.94
N GLU A 319 14.83 17.59 13.19
CA GLU A 319 14.08 16.66 14.01
C GLU A 319 12.67 16.42 13.41
N SER A 320 12.20 15.18 13.46
CA SER A 320 10.90 14.78 12.91
C SER A 320 9.75 15.65 13.43
N VAL A 321 9.79 15.99 14.72
CA VAL A 321 8.79 16.85 15.36
C VAL A 321 8.77 18.25 14.73
N ALA A 322 9.93 18.80 14.35
CA ALA A 322 9.98 20.12 13.72
C ALA A 322 9.36 20.09 12.32
N ALA A 323 9.65 19.06 11.53
CA ALA A 323 9.05 18.87 10.20
C ALA A 323 7.52 18.69 10.30
N LEU A 324 7.05 17.84 11.23
CA LEU A 324 5.63 17.59 11.44
C LEU A 324 4.90 18.84 11.94
N LYS A 325 5.50 19.64 12.83
CA LYS A 325 4.93 20.92 13.28
C LYS A 325 4.79 21.92 12.14
N ALA A 326 5.78 22.00 11.26
CA ALA A 326 5.72 22.86 10.08
C ALA A 326 4.59 22.43 9.14
N LEU A 327 4.45 21.13 8.89
CA LEU A 327 3.38 20.58 8.07
C LEU A 327 2.00 20.86 8.70
N LEU A 328 1.86 20.67 10.00
CA LEU A 328 0.62 20.96 10.73
C LEU A 328 0.25 22.45 10.65
N ALA A 329 1.19 23.35 10.88
CA ALA A 329 0.98 24.80 10.78
C ALA A 329 0.60 25.21 9.34
N TRP A 330 1.18 24.57 8.34
CA TRP A 330 0.85 24.77 6.93
C TRP A 330 -0.59 24.35 6.62
N MET A 331 -1.07 23.21 7.17
CA MET A 331 -2.46 22.76 7.09
C MET A 331 -3.40 23.73 7.78
N ASP A 332 -3.06 24.16 9.00
CA ASP A 332 -3.88 25.09 9.80
C ASP A 332 -4.08 26.44 9.08
N ALA A 333 -3.02 26.98 8.46
CA ALA A 333 -3.09 28.21 7.68
C ALA A 333 -4.06 28.10 6.47
N ARG A 334 -4.37 26.89 6.02
CA ARG A 334 -5.28 26.58 4.90
C ARG A 334 -6.61 26.00 5.35
N SER A 335 -6.84 25.88 6.66
CA SER A 335 -8.02 25.25 7.26
C SER A 335 -8.26 23.80 6.76
N LEU A 336 -7.17 23.06 6.47
CA LEU A 336 -7.23 21.69 6.04
C LEU A 336 -7.38 20.75 7.24
N THR A 337 -8.40 19.90 7.21
CA THR A 337 -8.62 18.83 8.19
C THR A 337 -7.99 17.50 7.75
N VAL A 338 -7.74 17.37 6.45
CA VAL A 338 -7.09 16.21 5.83
C VAL A 338 -6.06 16.73 4.84
N LEU A 339 -4.87 16.14 4.85
CA LEU A 339 -3.83 16.33 3.85
C LEU A 339 -4.00 15.30 2.74
N HIS A 340 -4.16 15.77 1.51
CA HIS A 340 -4.14 14.93 0.31
C HIS A 340 -2.86 15.21 -0.47
N SER A 341 -2.09 14.17 -0.74
CA SER A 341 -0.86 14.28 -1.53
C SER A 341 -0.49 12.94 -2.15
N SER A 342 0.73 12.79 -2.60
CA SER A 342 1.20 11.54 -3.19
C SER A 342 2.67 11.28 -2.88
N THR A 343 3.10 10.04 -3.06
CA THR A 343 4.48 9.63 -2.85
C THR A 343 4.94 8.60 -3.87
N GLN A 344 6.17 8.72 -4.30
CA GLN A 344 6.95 7.71 -5.02
C GLN A 344 8.15 7.25 -4.19
N ILE A 345 8.23 7.64 -2.92
CA ILE A 345 9.41 7.39 -2.09
C ILE A 345 9.90 5.94 -2.22
N ILE A 346 11.18 5.77 -2.51
CA ILE A 346 11.89 4.50 -2.39
C ILE A 346 12.68 4.52 -1.09
N ILE A 347 12.57 3.44 -0.31
CA ILE A 347 13.35 3.26 0.92
C ILE A 347 14.27 2.07 0.70
N ALA A 348 15.57 2.30 0.73
CA ALA A 348 16.62 1.33 0.44
C ALA A 348 17.79 1.51 1.42
N PRO A 349 18.71 0.56 1.54
CA PRO A 349 19.88 0.68 2.38
C PRO A 349 20.62 2.00 2.19
N GLY A 350 20.93 2.67 3.29
CA GLY A 350 21.43 4.05 3.32
C GLY A 350 20.35 5.07 3.69
N TYR A 351 19.08 4.65 3.81
CA TYR A 351 17.99 5.49 4.32
C TYR A 351 17.99 5.55 5.84
N ASP A 352 17.91 6.75 6.40
CA ASP A 352 17.72 6.97 7.84
C ASP A 352 16.23 7.20 8.13
N TYR A 353 15.66 6.34 8.98
CA TYR A 353 14.24 6.43 9.34
C TYR A 353 13.97 7.57 10.33
N HIS A 354 13.05 8.45 9.97
CA HIS A 354 12.73 9.64 10.75
C HIS A 354 11.58 9.40 11.74
N ILE A 355 10.48 8.81 11.30
CA ILE A 355 9.26 8.64 12.10
C ILE A 355 9.07 7.20 12.56
N VAL A 356 9.33 6.23 11.70
CA VAL A 356 9.08 4.81 12.02
C VAL A 356 10.19 4.26 12.90
N LYS A 357 9.83 3.76 14.09
CA LYS A 357 10.78 3.19 15.06
C LYS A 357 10.61 1.69 15.29
N MET A 358 9.44 1.14 14.96
CA MET A 358 9.15 -0.29 14.93
C MET A 358 8.26 -0.59 13.72
N LEU A 359 8.39 -1.79 13.17
CA LEU A 359 7.68 -2.20 11.97
C LEU A 359 7.05 -3.58 12.14
N VAL A 360 5.72 -3.67 11.96
CA VAL A 360 5.01 -4.94 11.79
C VAL A 360 4.82 -5.15 10.30
N THR A 361 5.35 -6.26 9.74
CA THR A 361 5.28 -6.53 8.30
C THR A 361 5.28 -8.02 7.98
N ASN A 362 4.92 -8.38 6.75
CA ASN A 362 5.05 -9.74 6.24
C ASN A 362 6.47 -9.98 5.70
N PHE A 363 6.75 -11.23 5.31
CA PHE A 363 7.93 -11.55 4.51
C PHE A 363 7.68 -11.22 3.05
N HIS A 364 8.64 -10.59 2.40
CA HIS A 364 8.53 -10.06 1.04
C HIS A 364 9.23 -10.93 0.01
N GLN A 365 8.86 -10.78 -1.26
CA GLN A 365 9.50 -11.48 -2.36
C GLN A 365 11.01 -11.16 -2.46
N PRO A 366 11.83 -12.12 -2.91
CA PRO A 366 13.21 -11.83 -3.30
C PRO A 366 13.22 -10.78 -4.42
N GLN A 367 14.29 -10.01 -4.48
CA GLN A 367 14.52 -8.98 -5.50
C GLN A 367 13.37 -7.94 -5.58
N SER A 368 12.82 -7.54 -4.43
CA SER A 368 11.74 -6.56 -4.35
C SER A 368 12.17 -5.29 -3.61
N THR A 369 11.57 -4.16 -3.97
CA THR A 369 11.76 -2.89 -3.25
C THR A 369 11.32 -2.97 -1.79
N LEU A 370 10.38 -3.85 -1.47
CA LEU A 370 9.93 -4.08 -0.09
C LEU A 370 11.00 -4.77 0.76
N LEU A 371 11.78 -5.68 0.17
CA LEU A 371 12.93 -6.27 0.86
C LEU A 371 14.06 -5.25 1.08
N LEU A 372 14.25 -4.31 0.15
CA LEU A 372 15.18 -3.19 0.34
C LEU A 372 14.77 -2.32 1.53
N LEU A 373 13.46 -2.01 1.66
CA LEU A 373 12.92 -1.25 2.78
C LEU A 373 13.18 -1.96 4.11
N VAL A 374 12.91 -3.27 4.18
CA VAL A 374 13.20 -4.08 5.37
C VAL A 374 14.69 -4.08 5.67
N SER A 375 15.53 -4.28 4.66
CA SER A 375 16.99 -4.27 4.82
C SER A 375 17.50 -2.93 5.37
N ALA A 376 16.98 -1.81 4.86
CA ALA A 376 17.29 -0.49 5.39
C ALA A 376 16.88 -0.36 6.86
N PHE A 377 15.69 -0.86 7.21
CA PHE A 377 15.14 -0.78 8.57
C PHE A 377 15.98 -1.53 9.59
N VAL A 378 16.43 -2.75 9.24
CA VAL A 378 17.24 -3.60 10.14
C VAL A 378 18.74 -3.48 9.88
N LYS A 379 19.18 -2.41 9.19
CA LYS A 379 20.59 -2.08 8.94
C LYS A 379 21.40 -3.23 8.33
N GLY A 380 20.77 -3.98 7.43
CA GLY A 380 21.40 -5.09 6.69
C GLY A 380 21.16 -6.49 7.26
N ASP A 381 20.60 -6.62 8.46
CA ASP A 381 20.37 -7.93 9.12
C ASP A 381 19.21 -8.74 8.51
N TRP A 382 18.68 -8.35 7.35
CA TRP A 382 17.56 -9.03 6.71
C TRP A 382 17.84 -10.52 6.42
N HIS A 383 19.07 -10.89 6.05
CA HIS A 383 19.47 -12.29 5.85
C HIS A 383 19.21 -13.13 7.10
N LYS A 384 19.64 -12.64 8.27
CA LYS A 384 19.44 -13.33 9.56
C LYS A 384 17.96 -13.59 9.84
N ILE A 385 17.10 -12.62 9.52
CA ILE A 385 15.63 -12.70 9.69
C ILE A 385 15.05 -13.74 8.73
N TYR A 386 15.39 -13.67 7.45
CA TYR A 386 14.84 -14.54 6.42
C TYR A 386 15.37 -15.98 6.51
N ASP A 387 16.64 -16.17 6.86
CA ASP A 387 17.22 -17.50 7.12
C ASP A 387 16.57 -18.17 8.34
N TYR A 388 16.31 -17.39 9.41
CA TYR A 388 15.54 -17.90 10.55
C TYR A 388 14.13 -18.30 10.13
N ALA A 389 13.42 -17.46 9.37
CA ALA A 389 12.06 -17.76 8.92
C ALA A 389 11.99 -19.01 8.04
N LEU A 390 12.94 -19.19 7.11
CA LEU A 390 13.01 -20.37 6.24
C LEU A 390 13.32 -21.64 7.05
N SER A 391 14.20 -21.56 8.04
CA SER A 391 14.59 -22.73 8.85
C SER A 391 13.57 -23.11 9.93
N HIS A 392 12.63 -22.23 10.26
CA HIS A 392 11.59 -22.43 11.29
C HIS A 392 10.17 -22.52 10.73
N ASP A 393 10.04 -22.93 9.48
CA ASP A 393 8.75 -23.21 8.83
C ASP A 393 7.77 -22.04 8.85
N PHE A 394 8.27 -20.82 8.68
CA PHE A 394 7.42 -19.67 8.43
C PHE A 394 6.85 -19.71 7.02
N ARG A 395 5.65 -19.18 6.87
CA ARG A 395 4.98 -18.99 5.59
C ARG A 395 5.20 -17.57 5.10
N PHE A 396 5.25 -17.38 3.82
CA PHE A 396 5.68 -16.13 3.18
C PHE A 396 4.56 -15.43 2.44
N LEU A 397 4.76 -14.14 2.19
CA LEU A 397 3.95 -13.22 1.40
C LEU A 397 2.59 -12.90 2.06
N SER A 398 1.58 -12.53 1.25
CA SER A 398 0.33 -11.89 1.72
C SER A 398 -0.44 -12.63 2.80
N TYR A 399 -0.57 -13.94 2.66
CA TYR A 399 -1.27 -14.81 3.62
C TYR A 399 -0.32 -15.59 4.54
N GLY A 400 0.96 -15.24 4.46
CA GLY A 400 2.01 -15.85 5.27
C GLY A 400 1.97 -15.45 6.73
N ASP A 401 3.12 -15.53 7.36
CA ASP A 401 3.32 -15.16 8.75
C ASP A 401 3.86 -13.72 8.85
N SER A 402 3.91 -13.17 10.04
CA SER A 402 4.28 -11.79 10.30
C SER A 402 5.65 -11.67 10.97
N SER A 403 6.22 -10.48 10.92
CA SER A 403 7.40 -10.11 11.69
C SER A 403 7.19 -8.78 12.41
N LEU A 404 7.74 -8.66 13.62
CA LEU A 404 7.94 -7.43 14.37
C LEU A 404 9.43 -7.09 14.35
N LEU A 405 9.76 -5.97 13.75
CA LEU A 405 11.14 -5.50 13.60
C LEU A 405 11.39 -4.32 14.54
N ILE A 406 12.41 -4.47 15.42
CA ILE A 406 12.89 -3.47 16.36
C ILE A 406 14.39 -3.31 16.12
N PRO A 407 14.84 -2.27 15.37
CA PRO A 407 16.23 -2.10 14.92
C PRO A 407 17.21 -1.70 16.03
#